data_0ecf346222ef34d1f90e7c94e62981af
#
_entry.id   0ecf346222ef34d1f90e7c94e62981af
#
_cell.length_a   1.000
_cell.length_b   1.000
_cell.length_c   1.000
_cell.angle_alpha   90.00
_cell.angle_beta   90.00
_cell.angle_gamma   90.00
#
_symmetry.space_group_name_H-M   'P 1'
#
loop_
_entity.id
_entity.type
_entity.pdbx_description
1 polymer ?
#
loop_
_entity_poly.entity_id
_entity_poly.type
_entity_poly.pdbx_seq_one_letter_code
_entity_poly.pdbx_strand_id
1 'polypeptide(L)'
;YTTLFRSENNTMTPMYESVAKLYVVPGSQNEASIRAKNGGLNHDFMIIFSSKVVIESAQRLAGTSEDISEYLTVSSPADSNIVELKVVNPDQNTAKAYVDAVAKTAVKTTTIIPVESMQILSEGTSDGVATKPDLYYYTALIMGAACAVCVFIEIVVCLILCAFKKKEDHSDDEFEYEARFGRYAYPRRESIETEAD
;
A
#
# COMPACT_ATOMS: atom_id res chain seq x y z
N TYR A 1 1.71 8.11 3.35
CA TYR A 1 0.36 7.58 3.01
C TYR A 1 -0.75 8.15 3.90
N THR A 2 -0.43 8.87 4.98
CA THR A 2 -1.42 9.40 5.95
C THR A 2 -1.90 10.82 5.65
N THR A 3 -1.34 11.50 4.66
CA THR A 3 -1.73 12.89 4.33
C THR A 3 -2.90 13.00 3.34
N LEU A 4 -3.31 11.89 2.70
CA LEU A 4 -4.44 11.90 1.75
C LEU A 4 -5.83 11.97 2.39
N PHE A 5 -5.92 11.83 3.72
CA PHE A 5 -7.20 11.82 4.43
C PHE A 5 -7.17 12.72 5.66
N ARG A 6 -7.01 14.03 5.44
CA ARG A 6 -7.30 14.99 6.49
C ARG A 6 -8.80 15.24 6.52
N SER A 7 -9.51 14.51 7.36
CA SER A 7 -10.92 14.74 7.62
C SER A 7 -11.04 15.87 8.65
N GLU A 8 -11.30 17.07 8.18
CA GLU A 8 -11.91 18.10 9.02
C GLU A 8 -13.43 17.97 8.84
N ASN A 9 -14.14 17.64 9.90
CA ASN A 9 -15.61 17.52 9.94
C ASN A 9 -16.25 16.45 9.03
N ASN A 10 -15.66 15.27 8.88
CA ASN A 10 -16.17 14.19 8.02
C ASN A 10 -16.27 14.50 6.52
N THR A 11 -15.72 15.61 6.05
CA THR A 11 -15.60 15.93 4.63
C THR A 11 -14.17 15.74 4.18
N MET A 12 -13.96 14.89 3.18
CA MET A 12 -12.64 14.73 2.54
C MET A 12 -12.28 16.07 1.87
N THR A 13 -11.08 16.58 2.16
CA THR A 13 -10.56 17.76 1.45
C THR A 13 -10.45 17.41 -0.05
N PRO A 14 -11.08 18.18 -0.94
CA PRO A 14 -10.93 17.94 -2.37
C PRO A 14 -9.46 18.12 -2.77
N MET A 15 -8.97 17.23 -3.61
CA MET A 15 -7.62 17.28 -4.14
C MET A 15 -7.70 17.50 -5.64
N TYR A 16 -6.88 18.41 -6.16
CA TYR A 16 -6.82 18.75 -7.58
C TYR A 16 -5.53 18.21 -8.17
N GLU A 17 -5.66 17.60 -9.33
CA GLU A 17 -4.55 17.08 -10.09
C GLU A 17 -4.13 18.09 -11.16
N SER A 18 -2.82 18.29 -11.31
CA SER A 18 -2.25 19.04 -12.43
C SER A 18 -1.14 18.22 -13.08
N VAL A 19 -1.18 18.10 -14.39
CA VAL A 19 -0.25 17.27 -15.17
C VAL A 19 0.50 18.13 -16.18
N ALA A 20 1.82 18.04 -16.15
CA ALA A 20 2.71 18.56 -17.22
C ALA A 20 3.37 17.40 -17.95
N LYS A 21 3.57 17.55 -19.26
CA LYS A 21 4.22 16.55 -20.11
C LYS A 21 5.49 17.10 -20.70
N LEU A 22 6.56 16.34 -20.56
CA LEU A 22 7.87 16.61 -21.13
C LEU A 22 8.14 15.64 -22.28
N TYR A 23 8.56 16.15 -23.43
CA TYR A 23 9.00 15.34 -24.54
C TYR A 23 10.53 15.25 -24.56
N VAL A 24 11.04 14.03 -24.53
CA VAL A 24 12.46 13.75 -24.62
C VAL A 24 12.82 13.53 -26.08
N VAL A 25 13.62 14.41 -26.66
CA VAL A 25 14.13 14.24 -28.01
C VAL A 25 15.33 13.31 -27.95
N PRO A 26 15.21 12.09 -28.51
CA PRO A 26 16.33 11.14 -28.51
C PRO A 26 17.42 11.63 -29.46
N GLY A 27 18.66 11.63 -29.02
CA GLY A 27 19.79 11.63 -29.95
C GLY A 27 19.79 10.32 -30.75
N SER A 28 20.34 10.34 -31.97
CA SER A 28 20.35 9.21 -32.89
C SER A 28 20.90 7.89 -32.33
N GLN A 29 21.71 7.97 -31.27
CA GLN A 29 22.32 6.82 -30.59
C GLN A 29 21.50 6.26 -29.40
N ASN A 30 20.46 6.97 -28.92
CA ASN A 30 19.79 6.68 -27.66
C ASN A 30 18.29 6.35 -27.79
N GLU A 31 17.75 6.31 -29.02
CA GLU A 31 16.30 6.11 -29.22
C GLU A 31 15.79 4.79 -28.63
N ALA A 32 16.52 3.70 -28.81
CA ALA A 32 16.17 2.40 -28.25
C ALA A 32 16.23 2.40 -26.72
N SER A 33 17.16 3.16 -26.13
CA SER A 33 17.32 3.24 -24.68
C SER A 33 16.19 4.03 -24.01
N ILE A 34 15.67 5.05 -24.67
CA ILE A 34 14.56 5.87 -24.12
C ILE A 34 13.30 5.02 -23.96
N ARG A 35 13.04 4.11 -24.90
CA ARG A 35 11.82 3.28 -24.96
C ARG A 35 11.95 1.94 -24.23
N ALA A 36 13.10 1.63 -23.65
CA ALA A 36 13.31 0.37 -22.97
C ALA A 36 12.37 0.22 -21.77
N LYS A 37 11.64 -0.90 -21.68
CA LYS A 37 10.64 -1.15 -20.62
C LYS A 37 11.22 -1.28 -19.22
N ASN A 38 12.47 -1.73 -19.12
CA ASN A 38 13.09 -2.06 -17.83
C ASN A 38 14.40 -1.29 -17.66
N GLY A 39 14.31 -0.05 -17.15
CA GLY A 39 15.50 0.72 -16.82
C GLY A 39 16.13 1.46 -18.01
N GLY A 40 15.33 1.92 -18.95
CA GLY A 40 15.79 2.81 -20.02
C GLY A 40 15.99 4.25 -19.53
N LEU A 41 16.42 5.11 -20.43
CA LEU A 41 16.71 6.53 -20.15
C LEU A 41 15.52 7.27 -19.51
N ASN A 42 14.28 6.91 -19.86
CA ASN A 42 13.10 7.47 -19.21
C ASN A 42 13.02 7.13 -17.72
N HIS A 43 13.50 5.97 -17.31
CA HIS A 43 13.58 5.59 -15.90
C HIS A 43 14.58 6.47 -15.14
N ASP A 44 15.73 6.76 -15.76
CA ASP A 44 16.72 7.67 -15.19
C ASP A 44 16.15 9.08 -15.02
N PHE A 45 15.35 9.55 -15.97
CA PHE A 45 14.65 10.84 -15.85
C PHE A 45 13.66 10.84 -14.67
N MET A 46 12.92 9.76 -14.46
CA MET A 46 12.01 9.66 -13.33
C MET A 46 12.74 9.80 -11.99
N ILE A 47 13.92 9.15 -11.87
CA ILE A 47 14.76 9.25 -10.67
C ILE A 47 15.31 10.67 -10.51
N ILE A 48 15.82 11.26 -11.59
CA ILE A 48 16.45 12.59 -11.54
C ILE A 48 15.41 13.66 -11.20
N PHE A 49 14.22 13.62 -11.81
CA PHE A 49 13.19 14.63 -11.56
C PHE A 49 12.56 14.51 -10.16
N SER A 50 12.65 13.33 -9.55
CA SER A 50 12.29 13.12 -8.15
C SER A 50 13.45 13.42 -7.19
N SER A 51 14.61 13.78 -7.69
CA SER A 51 15.77 14.02 -6.84
C SER A 51 15.64 15.30 -6.02
N LYS A 52 16.26 15.30 -4.84
CA LYS A 52 16.25 16.43 -3.92
C LYS A 52 16.72 17.75 -4.58
N VAL A 53 17.72 17.69 -5.46
CA VAL A 53 18.24 18.87 -6.14
C VAL A 53 17.22 19.52 -7.06
N VAL A 54 16.48 18.71 -7.82
CA VAL A 54 15.41 19.21 -8.72
C VAL A 54 14.25 19.74 -7.89
N ILE A 55 13.84 19.03 -6.84
CA ILE A 55 12.75 19.44 -5.96
C ILE A 55 13.05 20.77 -5.26
N GLU A 56 14.22 20.90 -4.62
CA GLU A 56 14.61 22.17 -3.97
C GLU A 56 14.74 23.35 -4.96
N SER A 57 15.15 23.07 -6.20
CA SER A 57 15.21 24.10 -7.25
C SER A 57 13.80 24.49 -7.72
N ALA A 58 12.89 23.53 -7.81
CA ALA A 58 11.49 23.77 -8.13
C ALA A 58 10.78 24.55 -7.01
N GLN A 59 11.05 24.20 -5.74
CA GLN A 59 10.52 24.94 -4.57
C GLN A 59 10.94 26.42 -4.60
N ARG A 60 12.22 26.67 -4.87
CA ARG A 60 12.71 28.06 -5.03
C ARG A 60 12.03 28.77 -6.18
N LEU A 61 11.79 28.10 -7.29
CA LEU A 61 11.11 28.68 -8.46
C LEU A 61 9.63 28.96 -8.19
N ALA A 62 8.98 28.07 -7.45
CA ALA A 62 7.58 28.23 -7.03
C ALA A 62 7.39 29.23 -5.87
N GLY A 63 8.48 29.61 -5.18
CA GLY A 63 8.43 30.50 -4.02
C GLY A 63 7.79 29.86 -2.79
N THR A 64 7.94 28.55 -2.63
CA THR A 64 7.37 27.78 -1.51
C THR A 64 8.44 27.15 -0.63
N SER A 65 8.10 26.95 0.65
CA SER A 65 8.89 26.16 1.58
C SER A 65 8.31 24.74 1.80
N GLU A 66 7.15 24.44 1.19
CA GLU A 66 6.54 23.09 1.26
C GLU A 66 7.36 22.08 0.45
N ASP A 67 7.41 20.84 0.90
CA ASP A 67 8.08 19.77 0.17
C ASP A 67 7.21 19.30 -1.01
N ILE A 68 7.55 19.77 -2.21
CA ILE A 68 6.83 19.42 -3.44
C ILE A 68 6.90 17.89 -3.69
N SER A 69 7.91 17.19 -3.16
CA SER A 69 8.05 15.74 -3.38
C SER A 69 6.89 14.93 -2.80
N GLU A 70 6.21 15.44 -1.77
CA GLU A 70 5.04 14.79 -1.17
C GLU A 70 3.82 14.76 -2.11
N TYR A 71 3.76 15.69 -3.03
CA TYR A 71 2.64 15.89 -3.97
C TYR A 71 2.96 15.41 -5.38
N LEU A 72 4.26 15.17 -5.68
CA LEU A 72 4.75 14.89 -7.03
C LEU A 72 4.79 13.39 -7.32
N THR A 73 4.23 13.02 -8.46
CA THR A 73 4.42 11.72 -9.08
C THR A 73 5.05 11.90 -10.46
N VAL A 74 6.13 11.17 -10.73
CA VAL A 74 6.79 11.17 -12.03
C VAL A 74 6.56 9.82 -12.68
N SER A 75 6.08 9.80 -13.91
CA SER A 75 5.82 8.58 -14.67
C SER A 75 6.22 8.73 -16.12
N SER A 76 6.40 7.61 -16.81
CA SER A 76 6.62 7.57 -18.25
C SER A 76 5.74 6.47 -18.83
N PRO A 77 4.85 6.79 -19.78
CA PRO A 77 4.07 5.79 -20.50
C PRO A 77 5.01 4.82 -21.24
N ALA A 78 4.64 3.54 -21.26
CA ALA A 78 5.42 2.53 -21.97
C ALA A 78 5.55 2.86 -23.46
N ASP A 79 6.72 2.58 -24.03
CA ASP A 79 7.04 2.79 -25.44
C ASP A 79 6.86 4.25 -25.92
N SER A 80 7.04 5.21 -25.02
CA SER A 80 6.86 6.64 -25.25
C SER A 80 8.14 7.43 -24.94
N ASN A 81 8.31 8.56 -25.61
CA ASN A 81 9.34 9.55 -25.32
C ASN A 81 8.84 10.64 -24.36
N ILE A 82 7.72 10.38 -23.68
CA ILE A 82 7.07 11.34 -22.80
C ILE A 82 7.36 10.98 -21.35
N VAL A 83 7.70 12.00 -20.57
CA VAL A 83 7.71 11.93 -19.10
C VAL A 83 6.56 12.81 -18.59
N GLU A 84 5.70 12.23 -17.79
CA GLU A 84 4.58 12.92 -17.16
C GLU A 84 4.94 13.29 -15.71
N LEU A 85 4.75 14.55 -15.40
CA LEU A 85 4.85 15.10 -14.06
C LEU A 85 3.44 15.39 -13.56
N LYS A 86 3.06 14.78 -12.46
CA LYS A 86 1.73 14.92 -11.86
C LYS A 86 1.88 15.46 -10.45
N VAL A 87 1.17 16.53 -10.14
CA VAL A 87 1.07 17.09 -8.78
C VAL A 87 -0.37 17.06 -8.33
N VAL A 88 -0.59 16.57 -7.11
CA VAL A 88 -1.92 16.53 -6.48
C VAL A 88 -1.90 17.40 -5.23
N ASN A 89 -2.70 18.46 -5.17
CA ASN A 89 -2.72 19.44 -4.07
C ASN A 89 -4.16 19.86 -3.75
N PRO A 90 -4.48 20.21 -2.50
CA PRO A 90 -5.79 20.77 -2.15
C PRO A 90 -6.17 22.05 -2.90
N ASP A 91 -5.19 22.86 -3.34
CA ASP A 91 -5.41 24.03 -4.15
C ASP A 91 -4.96 23.80 -5.60
N GLN A 92 -5.88 24.01 -6.54
CA GLN A 92 -5.68 23.81 -7.97
C GLN A 92 -4.55 24.70 -8.54
N ASN A 93 -4.49 25.96 -8.10
CA ASN A 93 -3.47 26.89 -8.58
C ASN A 93 -2.09 26.51 -8.07
N THR A 94 -2.02 26.05 -6.84
CA THR A 94 -0.79 25.54 -6.23
C THR A 94 -0.32 24.25 -6.93
N ALA A 95 -1.23 23.32 -7.24
CA ALA A 95 -0.91 22.12 -8.00
C ALA A 95 -0.29 22.46 -9.37
N LYS A 96 -0.90 23.45 -10.07
CA LYS A 96 -0.38 23.94 -11.36
C LYS A 96 0.98 24.61 -11.20
N ALA A 97 1.14 25.49 -10.22
CA ALA A 97 2.39 26.22 -10.00
C ALA A 97 3.55 25.25 -9.67
N TYR A 98 3.29 24.22 -8.88
CA TYR A 98 4.29 23.22 -8.51
C TYR A 98 4.71 22.37 -9.69
N VAL A 99 3.76 21.85 -10.48
CA VAL A 99 4.10 21.01 -11.64
C VAL A 99 4.85 21.82 -12.70
N ASP A 100 4.47 23.08 -12.93
CA ASP A 100 5.16 23.97 -13.86
C ASP A 100 6.58 24.31 -13.39
N ALA A 101 6.78 24.51 -12.08
CA ALA A 101 8.11 24.74 -11.51
C ALA A 101 9.02 23.53 -11.66
N VAL A 102 8.48 22.32 -11.42
CA VAL A 102 9.23 21.07 -11.62
C VAL A 102 9.56 20.88 -13.10
N ALA A 103 8.61 21.08 -14.01
CA ALA A 103 8.81 20.95 -15.45
C ALA A 103 9.91 21.90 -15.97
N LYS A 104 9.85 23.18 -15.58
CA LYS A 104 10.87 24.18 -15.94
C LYS A 104 12.25 23.84 -15.37
N THR A 105 12.29 23.31 -14.15
CA THR A 105 13.55 22.90 -13.52
C THR A 105 14.11 21.64 -14.20
N ALA A 106 13.24 20.68 -14.52
CA ALA A 106 13.59 19.46 -15.22
C ALA A 106 14.28 19.76 -16.57
N VAL A 107 13.69 20.63 -17.39
CA VAL A 107 14.28 21.05 -18.67
C VAL A 107 15.65 21.69 -18.50
N LYS A 108 15.87 22.47 -17.46
CA LYS A 108 17.19 23.08 -17.16
C LYS A 108 18.23 22.06 -16.69
N THR A 109 17.80 20.98 -16.05
CA THR A 109 18.68 19.95 -15.49
C THR A 109 19.16 18.95 -16.55
N THR A 110 18.53 18.91 -17.73
CA THR A 110 18.86 17.96 -18.82
C THR A 110 20.25 18.15 -19.44
N THR A 111 20.97 19.20 -19.11
CA THR A 111 22.35 19.36 -19.57
C THR A 111 23.31 18.28 -19.05
N ILE A 112 22.89 17.51 -18.04
CA ILE A 112 23.69 16.44 -17.41
C ILE A 112 23.46 15.08 -18.14
N ILE A 113 22.37 14.95 -18.91
CA ILE A 113 21.94 13.67 -19.48
C ILE A 113 22.20 13.71 -21.00
N PRO A 114 22.65 12.58 -21.61
CA PRO A 114 22.98 12.54 -23.03
C PRO A 114 21.71 12.46 -23.90
N VAL A 115 20.88 13.48 -23.86
CA VAL A 115 19.76 13.69 -24.77
C VAL A 115 20.02 14.89 -25.65
N GLU A 116 19.45 14.90 -26.83
CA GLU A 116 19.60 16.01 -27.75
C GLU A 116 18.90 17.26 -27.23
N SER A 117 17.69 17.10 -26.74
CA SER A 117 16.94 18.14 -26.03
C SER A 117 15.75 17.58 -25.25
N MET A 118 15.23 18.37 -24.32
CA MET A 118 13.97 18.13 -23.64
C MET A 118 13.11 19.37 -23.80
N GLN A 119 11.85 19.15 -24.14
CA GLN A 119 10.89 20.22 -24.39
C GLN A 119 9.63 20.02 -23.54
N ILE A 120 9.07 21.11 -23.04
CA ILE A 120 7.76 21.08 -22.40
C ILE A 120 6.72 20.94 -23.51
N LEU A 121 6.08 19.78 -23.57
CA LEU A 121 5.02 19.49 -24.53
C LEU A 121 3.70 20.15 -24.09
N SER A 122 3.42 20.10 -22.79
CA SER A 122 2.29 20.79 -22.20
C SER A 122 2.67 21.29 -20.81
N GLU A 123 2.34 22.55 -20.53
CA GLU A 123 2.38 23.09 -19.16
C GLU A 123 1.32 22.42 -18.29
N GLY A 124 1.39 22.62 -16.97
CA GLY A 124 0.45 22.06 -16.00
C GLY A 124 -0.99 22.37 -16.39
N THR A 125 -1.72 21.34 -16.75
CA THR A 125 -3.14 21.40 -17.04
C THR A 125 -3.89 20.69 -15.92
N SER A 126 -4.97 21.32 -15.44
CA SER A 126 -5.91 20.70 -14.52
C SER A 126 -7.31 20.83 -15.12
N ASP A 127 -8.06 19.75 -15.07
CA ASP A 127 -9.46 19.76 -15.54
C ASP A 127 -10.41 20.45 -14.55
N GLY A 128 -9.89 20.91 -13.41
CA GLY A 128 -10.69 21.58 -12.37
C GLY A 128 -11.60 20.64 -11.60
N VAL A 129 -11.54 19.36 -11.90
CA VAL A 129 -12.32 18.33 -11.20
C VAL A 129 -11.48 17.79 -10.05
N ALA A 130 -12.04 17.78 -8.85
CA ALA A 130 -11.38 17.17 -7.70
C ALA A 130 -11.17 15.68 -7.94
N THR A 131 -9.93 15.22 -7.80
CA THR A 131 -9.60 13.81 -7.89
C THR A 131 -10.22 13.10 -6.69
N LYS A 132 -11.22 12.27 -6.93
CA LYS A 132 -11.81 11.44 -5.89
C LYS A 132 -10.85 10.28 -5.62
N PRO A 133 -10.63 9.93 -4.34
CA PRO A 133 -9.90 8.69 -4.05
C PRO A 133 -10.62 7.53 -4.73
N ASP A 134 -9.86 6.54 -5.20
CA ASP A 134 -10.43 5.33 -5.80
C ASP A 134 -11.24 4.57 -4.74
N LEU A 135 -12.53 4.91 -4.69
CA LEU A 135 -13.47 4.40 -3.70
C LEU A 135 -13.61 2.86 -3.82
N TYR A 136 -13.48 2.33 -5.04
CA TYR A 136 -13.56 0.89 -5.30
C TYR A 136 -12.38 0.14 -4.70
N TYR A 137 -11.17 0.68 -4.86
CA TYR A 137 -9.97 0.07 -4.27
C TYR A 137 -10.04 0.04 -2.74
N TYR A 138 -10.41 1.15 -2.11
CA TYR A 138 -10.51 1.23 -0.64
C TYR A 138 -11.65 0.39 -0.08
N THR A 139 -12.81 0.35 -0.75
CA THR A 139 -13.92 -0.51 -0.33
C THR A 139 -13.57 -1.99 -0.47
N ALA A 140 -12.90 -2.40 -1.55
CA ALA A 140 -12.42 -3.76 -1.73
C ALA A 140 -11.39 -4.16 -0.65
N LEU A 141 -10.48 -3.25 -0.28
CA LEU A 141 -9.48 -3.48 0.76
C LEU A 141 -10.11 -3.63 2.15
N ILE A 142 -11.07 -2.76 2.49
CA ILE A 142 -11.80 -2.84 3.77
C ILE A 142 -12.65 -4.12 3.83
N MET A 143 -13.36 -4.46 2.75
CA MET A 143 -14.13 -5.70 2.67
C MET A 143 -13.24 -6.94 2.80
N GLY A 144 -12.10 -6.96 2.12
CA GLY A 144 -11.12 -8.05 2.22
C GLY A 144 -10.59 -8.22 3.64
N ALA A 145 -10.25 -7.12 4.33
CA ALA A 145 -9.82 -7.15 5.72
C ALA A 145 -10.93 -7.67 6.66
N ALA A 146 -12.17 -7.22 6.47
CA ALA A 146 -13.31 -7.67 7.26
C ALA A 146 -13.58 -9.19 7.07
N CYS A 147 -13.53 -9.68 5.83
CA CYS A 147 -13.66 -11.12 5.56
C CYS A 147 -12.55 -11.94 6.22
N ALA A 148 -11.30 -11.48 6.18
CA ALA A 148 -10.19 -12.16 6.84
C ALA A 148 -10.38 -12.26 8.36
N VAL A 149 -10.88 -11.20 9.00
CA VAL A 149 -11.21 -11.21 10.43
C VAL A 149 -12.34 -12.19 10.74
N CYS A 150 -13.40 -12.23 9.92
CA CYS A 150 -14.50 -13.19 10.10
C CYS A 150 -14.01 -14.64 10.00
N VAL A 151 -13.21 -14.97 8.98
CA VAL A 151 -12.63 -16.32 8.81
C VAL A 151 -11.73 -16.68 10.01
N PHE A 152 -10.95 -15.73 10.51
CA PHE A 152 -10.11 -15.96 11.68
C PHE A 152 -10.97 -16.27 12.93
N ILE A 153 -12.06 -15.54 13.16
CA ILE A 153 -13.00 -15.79 14.27
C ILE A 153 -13.62 -17.18 14.13
N GLU A 154 -14.06 -17.57 12.93
CA GLU A 154 -14.65 -18.90 12.69
C GLU A 154 -13.64 -20.02 12.99
N ILE A 155 -12.39 -19.87 12.59
CA ILE A 155 -11.32 -20.85 12.90
C ILE A 155 -11.14 -20.96 14.42
N VAL A 156 -11.07 -19.84 15.14
CA VAL A 156 -10.89 -19.82 16.60
C VAL A 156 -12.07 -20.50 17.29
N VAL A 157 -13.32 -20.19 16.89
CA VAL A 157 -14.51 -20.81 17.44
C VAL A 157 -14.53 -22.32 17.17
N CYS A 158 -14.17 -22.75 15.95
CA CYS A 158 -14.08 -24.17 15.60
C CYS A 158 -13.05 -24.90 16.48
N LEU A 159 -11.85 -24.31 16.69
CA LEU A 159 -10.84 -24.88 17.56
C LEU A 159 -11.30 -25.01 19.01
N ILE A 160 -12.01 -24.00 19.53
CA ILE A 160 -12.58 -24.02 20.88
C ILE A 160 -13.61 -25.15 20.99
N LEU A 161 -14.56 -25.23 20.05
CA LEU A 161 -15.59 -26.29 20.05
C LEU A 161 -14.98 -27.68 19.93
N CYS A 162 -13.95 -27.87 19.08
CA CYS A 162 -13.21 -29.14 18.99
C CYS A 162 -12.52 -29.51 20.31
N ALA A 163 -11.95 -28.51 21.01
CA ALA A 163 -11.31 -28.73 22.30
C ALA A 163 -12.31 -29.13 23.39
N PHE A 164 -13.50 -28.54 23.40
CA PHE A 164 -14.57 -28.92 24.33
C PHE A 164 -15.09 -30.32 24.02
N LYS A 165 -15.35 -30.66 22.75
CA LYS A 165 -15.82 -31.99 22.35
C LYS A 165 -14.81 -33.09 22.73
N LYS A 166 -13.51 -32.83 22.54
CA LYS A 166 -12.47 -33.78 22.94
C LYS A 166 -12.43 -34.02 24.46
N LYS A 167 -12.85 -33.02 25.26
CA LYS A 167 -12.94 -33.14 26.73
C LYS A 167 -14.13 -33.98 27.17
N GLU A 168 -15.27 -33.90 26.47
CA GLU A 168 -16.44 -34.75 26.74
C GLU A 168 -16.18 -36.21 26.38
N ASP A 169 -15.62 -36.52 25.22
CA ASP A 169 -15.24 -37.90 24.82
C ASP A 169 -14.30 -38.56 25.84
N HIS A 170 -13.36 -37.79 26.41
CA HIS A 170 -12.43 -38.34 27.39
C HIS A 170 -13.08 -38.58 28.77
N SER A 171 -14.14 -37.86 29.11
CA SER A 171 -14.89 -38.09 30.35
C SER A 171 -15.82 -39.32 30.25
N ASP A 172 -16.36 -39.58 29.10
CA ASP A 172 -17.24 -40.74 28.85
C ASP A 172 -16.43 -42.03 28.84
N ASP A 173 -15.23 -42.04 28.29
CA ASP A 173 -14.31 -43.21 28.32
C ASP A 173 -13.83 -43.53 29.74
N GLU A 174 -13.58 -42.55 30.59
CA GLU A 174 -13.15 -42.74 31.98
C GLU A 174 -14.33 -43.31 32.84
N PHE A 175 -15.55 -42.85 32.59
CA PHE A 175 -16.75 -43.38 33.25
C PHE A 175 -17.07 -44.81 32.80
N GLU A 176 -16.92 -45.17 31.53
CA GLU A 176 -17.13 -46.53 31.03
C GLU A 176 -16.08 -47.48 31.56
N TYR A 177 -14.84 -47.02 31.72
CA TYR A 177 -13.73 -47.80 32.28
C TYR A 177 -13.98 -48.14 33.78
N GLU A 178 -14.37 -47.16 34.60
CA GLU A 178 -14.71 -47.40 36.01
C GLU A 178 -15.97 -48.29 36.15
N ALA A 179 -16.97 -48.12 35.34
CA ALA A 179 -18.19 -48.97 35.36
C ALA A 179 -17.92 -50.44 34.96
N ARG A 180 -16.93 -50.66 34.05
CA ARG A 180 -16.60 -51.98 33.57
C ARG A 180 -15.61 -52.74 34.49
N PHE A 181 -14.68 -52.08 35.12
CA PHE A 181 -13.65 -52.67 35.92
C PHE A 181 -13.84 -52.49 37.43
N GLY A 182 -14.61 -51.53 37.86
CA GLY A 182 -14.94 -51.32 39.28
C GLY A 182 -15.75 -52.46 39.94
N ARG A 183 -16.25 -53.40 39.17
CA ARG A 183 -16.95 -54.63 39.67
C ARG A 183 -16.03 -55.74 40.11
N TYR A 184 -14.73 -55.60 39.94
CA TYR A 184 -13.74 -56.55 40.48
C TYR A 184 -13.07 -56.02 41.74
N ALA A 185 -13.79 -55.30 42.59
CA ALA A 185 -13.32 -54.98 43.91
C ALA A 185 -13.20 -56.30 44.76
N TYR A 186 -12.04 -56.50 45.26
CA TYR A 186 -11.57 -57.63 46.09
C TYR A 186 -12.62 -58.18 47.06
N PRO A 187 -12.74 -59.52 47.17
CA PRO A 187 -13.52 -60.11 48.26
C PRO A 187 -12.90 -59.74 49.61
N ARG A 188 -13.70 -59.21 50.45
CA ARG A 188 -13.35 -58.87 51.87
C ARG A 188 -12.80 -60.14 52.53
N ARG A 189 -11.57 -60.13 53.01
CA ARG A 189 -11.00 -61.17 53.80
C ARG A 189 -11.71 -61.17 55.17
N GLU A 190 -12.54 -62.21 55.43
CA GLU A 190 -13.10 -62.42 56.74
C GLU A 190 -11.96 -62.76 57.68
N SER A 191 -11.92 -62.05 58.79
CA SER A 191 -11.05 -62.29 59.93
C SER A 191 -11.50 -63.60 60.58
N ILE A 192 -10.65 -64.63 60.49
CA ILE A 192 -10.80 -65.84 61.30
C ILE A 192 -10.39 -65.49 62.73
N GLU A 193 -11.38 -65.33 63.58
CA GLU A 193 -11.18 -65.36 65.01
C GLU A 193 -10.80 -66.80 65.46
N THR A 194 -9.61 -66.99 65.86
CA THR A 194 -9.16 -68.19 66.50
C THR A 194 -9.43 -68.02 68.01
N GLU A 195 -10.49 -68.69 68.51
CA GLU A 195 -10.59 -69.09 69.93
C GLU A 195 -9.47 -70.10 70.19
N ALA A 196 -8.73 -69.84 71.24
CA ALA A 196 -7.85 -70.79 71.88
C ALA A 196 -8.03 -70.71 73.39
N ASP A 197 -8.43 -71.85 73.98
CA ASP A 197 -8.33 -72.18 75.35
C ASP A 197 -6.94 -72.02 75.94
#